data_979c431595ff6715b53c73097b0f6a6b
#
_entry.id   979c431595ff6715b53c73097b0f6a6b
#
_cell.length_a   1.000
_cell.length_b   1.000
_cell.length_c   1.000
_cell.angle_alpha   90.00
_cell.angle_beta   90.00
_cell.angle_gamma   90.00
#
_symmetry.space_group_name_H-M   'P 1'
#
loop_
_entity.id
_entity.type
_entity.pdbx_description
1 polymer ?
#
loop_
_entity_poly.entity_id
_entity_poly.type
_entity_poly.pdbx_seq_one_letter_code
_entity_poly.pdbx_strand_id
1 'polypeptide(L)'
;AASDVYKRQVFYYLHTRPNPIIYRDMKPGNVMLKPDGEISLIDFGTARTFKQGNREDTTCLGTPGYASPEQYGGNGQSTPRSDIYCLGATLHHLITGRNPSPTPFNFPKITQCRPSLVDEIPREDMNKLLGLEMIIDRCTQYEPENRYESCLEMLYDLEYIEELSLPYRKKLRNKLLGFGVSAAVAVLCGGISLGCMMMENKTEQSGYDYYVDQAEKSDGTAKVNYAKKAVAIDPGKEEAYLVY
;
A
#
# COMPACT_ATOMS: atom_id res chain seq x y z
N ALA A 1 -22.04 -3.50 2.96
CA ALA A 1 -21.31 -4.32 3.94
C ALA A 1 -20.12 -3.59 4.57
N ALA A 2 -19.19 -3.00 3.79
CA ALA A 2 -18.04 -2.25 4.35
C ALA A 2 -18.49 -1.01 5.15
N SER A 3 -19.49 -0.27 4.68
CA SER A 3 -20.06 0.91 5.37
C SER A 3 -20.59 0.62 6.77
N ASP A 4 -21.02 -0.61 7.05
CA ASP A 4 -21.63 -0.95 8.34
C ASP A 4 -20.60 -1.33 9.42
N VAL A 5 -19.41 -1.80 9.02
CA VAL A 5 -18.30 -2.07 9.93
C VAL A 5 -17.77 -0.77 10.52
N TYR A 6 -17.65 0.29 9.70
CA TYR A 6 -17.16 1.59 10.15
C TYR A 6 -18.12 2.30 11.12
N LYS A 7 -19.43 2.10 10.98
CA LYS A 7 -20.44 2.70 11.87
C LYS A 7 -20.39 2.15 13.31
N ARG A 8 -19.75 1.00 13.52
CA ARG A 8 -19.63 0.36 14.84
C ARG A 8 -18.41 0.86 15.63
N GLN A 9 -17.56 1.68 15.04
CA GLN A 9 -16.38 2.20 15.74
C GLN A 9 -16.71 3.47 16.49
N VAL A 10 -16.58 3.42 17.80
CA VAL A 10 -16.93 4.52 18.71
C VAL A 10 -16.15 5.79 18.35
N PHE A 11 -14.83 5.71 18.16
CA PHE A 11 -14.00 6.87 17.85
C PHE A 11 -14.31 7.48 16.48
N TYR A 12 -14.55 6.65 15.45
CA TYR A 12 -15.00 7.17 14.15
C TYR A 12 -16.29 7.95 14.28
N TYR A 13 -17.27 7.39 15.02
CA TYR A 13 -18.54 8.05 15.29
C TYR A 13 -18.39 9.37 16.05
N LEU A 14 -17.53 9.42 17.08
CA LEU A 14 -17.30 10.61 17.88
C LEU A 14 -16.61 11.72 17.06
N HIS A 15 -15.61 11.35 16.27
CA HIS A 15 -14.77 12.29 15.53
C HIS A 15 -15.40 12.82 14.24
N THR A 16 -16.35 12.10 13.64
CA THR A 16 -17.01 12.49 12.36
C THR A 16 -18.30 13.27 12.53
N ARG A 17 -18.66 13.62 13.76
CA ARG A 17 -19.83 14.48 14.02
C ARG A 17 -19.59 15.90 13.53
N PRO A 18 -20.66 16.67 13.21
CA PRO A 18 -20.54 18.10 12.87
C PRO A 18 -19.75 18.91 13.91
N ASN A 19 -19.86 18.53 15.18
CA ASN A 19 -19.02 18.98 16.27
C ASN A 19 -18.28 17.77 16.84
N PRO A 20 -17.06 17.49 16.39
CA PRO A 20 -16.29 16.32 16.84
C PRO A 20 -16.16 16.28 18.36
N ILE A 21 -16.29 15.10 18.93
CA ILE A 21 -16.13 14.87 20.36
C ILE A 21 -14.82 14.13 20.56
N ILE A 22 -13.94 14.71 21.37
CA ILE A 22 -12.66 14.11 21.78
C ILE A 22 -12.87 13.46 23.14
N TYR A 23 -12.53 12.19 23.25
CA TYR A 23 -12.79 11.38 24.44
C TYR A 23 -11.77 11.63 25.55
N ARG A 24 -10.48 11.74 25.22
CA ARG A 24 -9.35 12.21 26.05
C ARG A 24 -8.86 11.29 27.16
N ASP A 25 -9.55 10.24 27.52
CA ASP A 25 -9.16 9.33 28.62
C ASP A 25 -9.33 7.84 28.23
N MET A 26 -8.84 7.47 27.03
CA MET A 26 -8.81 6.09 26.62
C MET A 26 -7.73 5.33 27.40
N LYS A 27 -8.16 4.33 28.18
CA LYS A 27 -7.35 3.44 29.00
C LYS A 27 -8.08 2.13 29.24
N PRO A 28 -7.39 1.03 29.65
CA PRO A 28 -8.07 -0.26 29.91
C PRO A 28 -9.23 -0.17 30.89
N GLY A 29 -9.10 0.67 31.95
CA GLY A 29 -10.16 0.85 32.96
C GLY A 29 -11.45 1.49 32.45
N ASN A 30 -11.40 2.15 31.28
CA ASN A 30 -12.57 2.79 30.65
C ASN A 30 -13.15 1.93 29.50
N VAL A 31 -12.68 0.70 29.34
CA VAL A 31 -13.14 -0.27 28.34
C VAL A 31 -13.85 -1.41 29.05
N MET A 32 -15.11 -1.62 28.72
CA MET A 32 -15.90 -2.73 29.23
C MET A 32 -16.13 -3.75 28.13
N LEU A 33 -15.75 -4.99 28.39
CA LEU A 33 -16.07 -6.13 27.53
C LEU A 33 -17.38 -6.76 28.07
N LYS A 34 -18.42 -6.76 27.25
CA LYS A 34 -19.70 -7.37 27.57
C LYS A 34 -19.66 -8.89 27.39
N PRO A 35 -20.61 -9.64 28.03
CA PRO A 35 -20.66 -11.10 27.88
C PRO A 35 -20.86 -11.59 26.44
N ASP A 36 -21.46 -10.79 25.59
CA ASP A 36 -21.66 -11.05 24.14
C ASP A 36 -20.42 -10.76 23.27
N GLY A 37 -19.32 -10.31 23.90
CA GLY A 37 -18.08 -9.94 23.22
C GLY A 37 -18.05 -8.51 22.69
N GLU A 38 -19.14 -7.72 22.86
CA GLU A 38 -19.12 -6.31 22.48
C GLU A 38 -18.25 -5.48 23.44
N ILE A 39 -17.55 -4.49 22.87
CA ILE A 39 -16.75 -3.52 23.62
C ILE A 39 -17.57 -2.23 23.78
N SER A 40 -17.61 -1.71 25.00
CA SER A 40 -18.21 -0.42 25.31
C SER A 40 -17.20 0.48 25.99
N LEU A 41 -17.15 1.75 25.58
CA LEU A 41 -16.46 2.79 26.33
C LEU A 41 -17.38 3.29 27.44
N ILE A 42 -16.79 3.45 28.61
CA ILE A 42 -17.45 4.01 29.80
C ILE A 42 -16.70 5.29 30.23
N ASP A 43 -17.34 6.11 31.06
CA ASP A 43 -16.75 7.34 31.60
C ASP A 43 -16.41 8.41 30.54
N PHE A 44 -17.43 9.15 30.14
CA PHE A 44 -17.30 10.31 29.24
C PHE A 44 -17.08 11.63 30.01
N GLY A 45 -16.70 11.58 31.29
CA GLY A 45 -16.52 12.77 32.13
C GLY A 45 -15.44 13.74 31.63
N THR A 46 -14.45 13.24 30.89
CA THR A 46 -13.39 14.05 30.29
C THR A 46 -13.67 14.42 28.83
N ALA A 47 -14.71 13.88 28.21
CA ALA A 47 -15.01 14.11 26.80
C ALA A 47 -15.37 15.59 26.54
N ARG A 48 -14.90 16.12 25.43
CA ARG A 48 -15.14 17.52 25.03
C ARG A 48 -15.40 17.66 23.55
N THR A 49 -16.29 18.59 23.21
CA THR A 49 -16.49 19.01 21.82
C THR A 49 -15.28 19.78 21.33
N PHE A 50 -14.72 19.37 20.21
CA PHE A 50 -13.62 20.07 19.54
C PHE A 50 -14.14 21.37 18.93
N LYS A 51 -13.47 22.50 19.21
CA LYS A 51 -13.76 23.79 18.60
C LYS A 51 -12.50 24.28 17.88
N GLN A 52 -12.58 24.37 16.55
CA GLN A 52 -11.49 24.91 15.74
C GLN A 52 -11.21 26.36 16.14
N GLY A 53 -9.94 26.68 16.44
CA GLY A 53 -9.52 28.02 16.85
C GLY A 53 -9.30 28.23 18.35
N ASN A 54 -9.65 27.30 19.23
CA ASN A 54 -9.16 27.29 20.59
C ASN A 54 -7.69 26.87 20.60
N ARG A 55 -6.84 27.63 21.24
CA ARG A 55 -5.40 27.37 21.23
C ARG A 55 -4.92 26.44 22.33
N GLU A 56 -5.69 26.28 23.43
CA GLU A 56 -5.23 25.49 24.59
C GLU A 56 -6.39 24.83 25.33
N ASP A 57 -6.15 23.62 25.82
CA ASP A 57 -6.97 23.02 26.85
C ASP A 57 -6.61 23.65 28.20
N THR A 58 -7.61 24.17 28.92
CA THR A 58 -7.43 24.96 30.15
C THR A 58 -6.94 24.14 31.33
N THR A 59 -6.85 22.82 31.22
CA THR A 59 -6.41 21.91 32.29
C THR A 59 -5.65 20.74 31.73
N CYS A 60 -4.58 20.32 32.41
CA CYS A 60 -3.92 19.06 32.16
C CYS A 60 -4.93 17.92 32.46
N LEU A 61 -5.38 17.23 31.44
CA LEU A 61 -6.41 16.19 31.55
C LEU A 61 -5.91 14.91 30.93
N GLY A 62 -6.23 13.81 31.58
CA GLY A 62 -5.91 12.46 31.13
C GLY A 62 -5.16 11.65 32.18
N THR A 63 -5.09 10.36 31.94
CA THR A 63 -4.40 9.43 32.85
C THR A 63 -2.91 9.36 32.49
N PRO A 64 -1.99 9.59 33.44
CA PRO A 64 -0.55 9.48 33.19
C PRO A 64 -0.16 8.21 32.45
N GLY A 65 0.69 8.35 31.42
CA GLY A 65 1.14 7.25 30.57
C GLY A 65 0.22 6.95 29.38
N TYR A 66 -1.08 7.24 29.46
CA TYR A 66 -2.02 7.07 28.35
C TYR A 66 -2.31 8.37 27.62
N ALA A 67 -2.34 9.49 28.35
CA ALA A 67 -2.59 10.81 27.79
C ALA A 67 -1.49 11.22 26.81
N SER A 68 -1.88 11.86 25.73
CA SER A 68 -0.96 12.33 24.70
C SER A 68 -0.11 13.52 25.19
N PRO A 69 1.07 13.78 24.59
CA PRO A 69 1.96 14.88 25.00
C PRO A 69 1.26 16.24 25.06
N GLU A 70 0.39 16.55 24.09
CA GLU A 70 -0.36 17.80 24.05
C GLU A 70 -1.40 17.95 25.16
N GLN A 71 -1.81 16.84 25.80
CA GLN A 71 -2.69 16.88 26.98
C GLN A 71 -1.94 17.21 28.26
N TYR A 72 -0.59 17.10 28.25
CA TYR A 72 0.25 17.45 29.39
C TYR A 72 0.70 18.90 29.29
N GLY A 73 0.44 19.68 30.32
CA GLY A 73 1.07 20.98 30.52
C GLY A 73 0.53 22.14 29.69
N GLY A 74 -0.67 22.04 29.10
CA GLY A 74 -1.27 23.18 28.40
C GLY A 74 -0.60 23.56 27.07
N ASN A 75 0.17 22.66 26.48
CA ASN A 75 0.93 22.90 25.24
C ASN A 75 0.13 22.63 23.95
N GLY A 76 -1.19 22.62 24.01
CA GLY A 76 -2.02 22.42 22.83
C GLY A 76 -3.47 22.08 23.14
N GLN A 77 -4.24 21.93 22.09
CA GLN A 77 -5.63 21.48 22.17
C GLN A 77 -5.70 19.99 21.85
N SER A 78 -6.47 19.24 22.66
CA SER A 78 -6.81 17.85 22.34
C SER A 78 -7.57 17.77 21.03
N THR A 79 -7.16 16.88 20.16
CA THR A 79 -7.70 16.64 18.82
C THR A 79 -8.09 15.16 18.66
N PRO A 80 -8.72 14.74 17.57
CA PRO A 80 -8.91 13.32 17.25
C PRO A 80 -7.61 12.50 17.30
N ARG A 81 -6.46 13.12 16.99
CA ARG A 81 -5.14 12.48 17.06
C ARG A 81 -4.67 12.23 18.50
N SER A 82 -5.21 12.96 19.48
CA SER A 82 -4.97 12.69 20.91
C SER A 82 -5.62 11.38 21.32
N ASP A 83 -6.86 11.13 20.90
CA ASP A 83 -7.55 9.85 21.15
C ASP A 83 -6.85 8.67 20.46
N ILE A 84 -6.30 8.87 19.27
CA ILE A 84 -5.49 7.85 18.57
C ILE A 84 -4.24 7.50 19.38
N TYR A 85 -3.58 8.50 19.97
CA TYR A 85 -2.44 8.25 20.86
C TYR A 85 -2.86 7.43 22.08
N CYS A 86 -3.92 7.83 22.77
CA CYS A 86 -4.42 7.12 23.95
C CYS A 86 -4.82 5.68 23.61
N LEU A 87 -5.37 5.45 22.41
CA LEU A 87 -5.71 4.12 21.91
C LEU A 87 -4.45 3.27 21.67
N GLY A 88 -3.41 3.85 21.04
CA GLY A 88 -2.12 3.19 20.86
C GLY A 88 -1.46 2.80 22.18
N ALA A 89 -1.44 3.71 23.15
CA ALA A 89 -0.92 3.45 24.50
C ALA A 89 -1.70 2.34 25.22
N THR A 90 -3.04 2.33 25.05
CA THR A 90 -3.91 1.30 25.62
C THR A 90 -3.64 -0.07 24.98
N LEU A 91 -3.54 -0.14 23.66
CA LEU A 91 -3.22 -1.38 22.94
C LEU A 91 -1.84 -1.91 23.35
N HIS A 92 -0.84 -1.06 23.45
CA HIS A 92 0.49 -1.45 23.93
C HIS A 92 0.42 -2.09 25.31
N HIS A 93 -0.29 -1.45 26.27
CA HIS A 93 -0.46 -2.00 27.61
C HIS A 93 -1.18 -3.36 27.60
N LEU A 94 -2.28 -3.49 26.86
CA LEU A 94 -3.06 -4.73 26.82
C LEU A 94 -2.26 -5.89 26.25
N ILE A 95 -1.41 -5.65 25.26
CA ILE A 95 -0.62 -6.70 24.60
C ILE A 95 0.62 -7.08 25.41
N THR A 96 1.34 -6.06 25.92
CA THR A 96 2.61 -6.28 26.61
C THR A 96 2.45 -6.56 28.10
N GLY A 97 1.32 -6.18 28.70
CA GLY A 97 1.12 -6.16 30.16
C GLY A 97 1.87 -5.03 30.87
N ARG A 98 2.62 -4.19 30.12
CA ARG A 98 3.42 -3.11 30.68
C ARG A 98 2.58 -1.86 30.89
N ASN A 99 2.39 -1.48 32.16
CA ASN A 99 1.73 -0.22 32.49
C ASN A 99 2.61 0.97 32.07
N PRO A 100 2.10 1.90 31.21
CA PRO A 100 2.87 3.05 30.75
C PRO A 100 3.01 4.19 31.78
N SER A 101 2.24 4.17 32.86
CA SER A 101 2.20 5.29 33.84
C SER A 101 3.55 5.61 34.50
N PRO A 102 4.43 4.63 34.86
CA PRO A 102 5.73 4.93 35.44
C PRO A 102 6.74 5.56 34.47
N THR A 103 6.57 5.32 33.17
CA THR A 103 7.45 5.83 32.10
C THR A 103 6.62 6.39 30.96
N PRO A 104 5.95 7.55 31.13
CA PRO A 104 5.15 8.16 30.09
C PRO A 104 5.95 8.37 28.80
N PHE A 105 5.28 8.30 27.67
CA PHE A 105 5.86 8.49 26.32
C PHE A 105 6.92 7.46 25.89
N ASN A 106 7.09 6.37 26.65
CA ASN A 106 8.05 5.31 26.33
C ASN A 106 7.33 4.01 26.02
N PHE A 107 7.22 3.67 24.73
CA PHE A 107 6.58 2.46 24.21
C PHE A 107 7.60 1.60 23.46
N PRO A 108 8.39 0.75 24.18
CA PRO A 108 9.29 -0.18 23.52
C PRO A 108 8.50 -1.17 22.66
N LYS A 109 9.17 -1.77 21.68
CA LYS A 109 8.54 -2.78 20.81
C LYS A 109 7.90 -3.91 21.62
N ILE A 110 6.79 -4.45 21.13
CA ILE A 110 6.07 -5.58 21.76
C ILE A 110 7.02 -6.75 21.94
N THR A 111 7.80 -7.05 20.88
CA THR A 111 8.80 -8.13 20.88
C THR A 111 9.93 -7.94 21.91
N GLN A 112 10.23 -6.71 22.30
CA GLN A 112 11.18 -6.40 23.38
C GLN A 112 10.55 -6.51 24.77
N CYS A 113 9.29 -6.07 24.90
CA CYS A 113 8.57 -6.13 26.19
C CYS A 113 8.18 -7.57 26.57
N ARG A 114 7.81 -8.37 25.56
CA ARG A 114 7.33 -9.73 25.73
C ARG A 114 7.97 -10.66 24.69
N PRO A 115 9.24 -11.04 24.85
CA PRO A 115 9.95 -11.88 23.91
C PRO A 115 9.28 -13.26 23.71
N SER A 116 8.61 -13.80 24.74
CA SER A 116 7.89 -15.08 24.67
C SER A 116 6.79 -15.11 23.60
N LEU A 117 6.20 -13.94 23.24
CA LEU A 117 5.21 -13.88 22.17
C LEU A 117 5.77 -14.36 20.82
N VAL A 118 7.06 -14.17 20.57
CA VAL A 118 7.71 -14.62 19.33
C VAL A 118 7.68 -16.15 19.20
N ASP A 119 7.77 -16.84 20.33
CA ASP A 119 7.75 -18.30 20.40
C ASP A 119 6.32 -18.86 20.50
N GLU A 120 5.40 -18.10 21.13
CA GLU A 120 4.01 -18.47 21.34
C GLU A 120 3.14 -18.29 20.07
N ILE A 121 3.49 -17.30 19.21
CA ILE A 121 2.70 -16.98 18.02
C ILE A 121 3.11 -17.87 16.84
N PRO A 122 2.14 -18.43 16.09
CA PRO A 122 2.40 -19.14 14.85
C PRO A 122 3.21 -18.27 13.87
N ARG A 123 4.13 -18.91 13.12
CA ARG A 123 4.98 -18.19 12.14
C ARG A 123 4.17 -17.43 11.08
N GLU A 124 2.98 -17.90 10.76
CA GLU A 124 2.05 -17.24 9.83
C GLU A 124 1.52 -15.92 10.38
N ASP A 125 1.36 -15.79 11.70
CA ASP A 125 0.86 -14.58 12.36
C ASP A 125 1.98 -13.60 12.74
N MET A 126 3.24 -13.94 12.53
CA MET A 126 4.36 -13.04 12.84
C MET A 126 4.27 -11.70 12.10
N ASN A 127 3.79 -11.71 10.85
CA ASN A 127 3.58 -10.47 10.10
C ASN A 127 2.50 -9.59 10.75
N LYS A 128 1.47 -10.18 11.35
CA LYS A 128 0.44 -9.44 12.09
C LYS A 128 1.02 -8.78 13.34
N LEU A 129 1.86 -9.49 14.10
CA LEU A 129 2.53 -8.93 15.26
C LEU A 129 3.42 -7.74 14.88
N LEU A 130 4.23 -7.88 13.83
CA LEU A 130 5.08 -6.80 13.35
C LEU A 130 4.27 -5.61 12.80
N GLY A 131 3.16 -5.89 12.11
CA GLY A 131 2.25 -4.84 11.66
C GLY A 131 1.62 -4.09 12.84
N LEU A 132 1.24 -4.81 13.90
CA LEU A 132 0.67 -4.22 15.12
C LEU A 132 1.70 -3.34 15.85
N GLU A 133 2.97 -3.77 15.94
CA GLU A 133 4.06 -2.91 16.43
C GLU A 133 4.15 -1.59 15.65
N MET A 134 4.06 -1.65 14.32
CA MET A 134 4.12 -0.44 13.48
C MET A 134 2.92 0.48 13.68
N ILE A 135 1.72 -0.09 13.85
CA ILE A 135 0.51 0.69 14.13
C ILE A 135 0.63 1.40 15.48
N ILE A 136 1.04 0.67 16.53
CA ILE A 136 1.21 1.24 17.87
C ILE A 136 2.30 2.32 17.85
N ASP A 137 3.43 2.08 17.21
CA ASP A 137 4.52 3.05 17.07
C ASP A 137 4.02 4.34 16.41
N ARG A 138 3.24 4.23 15.32
CA ARG A 138 2.66 5.38 14.64
C ARG A 138 1.61 6.10 15.50
N CYS A 139 0.77 5.39 16.22
CA CYS A 139 -0.21 5.98 17.14
C CYS A 139 0.45 6.80 18.24
N THR A 140 1.57 6.29 18.79
CA THR A 140 2.23 6.84 19.98
C THR A 140 3.36 7.83 19.66
N GLN A 141 3.44 8.30 18.40
CA GLN A 141 4.38 9.37 18.04
C GLN A 141 4.15 10.62 18.87
N TYR A 142 5.24 11.28 19.27
CA TYR A 142 5.20 12.45 20.14
C TYR A 142 4.42 13.59 19.47
N GLU A 143 4.78 13.93 18.23
CA GLU A 143 4.12 14.97 17.44
C GLU A 143 2.82 14.45 16.81
N PRO A 144 1.67 15.13 16.97
CA PRO A 144 0.39 14.70 16.41
C PRO A 144 0.40 14.51 14.90
N GLU A 145 1.20 15.30 14.17
CA GLU A 145 1.30 15.25 12.70
C GLU A 145 1.89 13.94 12.20
N ASN A 146 2.70 13.27 13.02
CA ASN A 146 3.33 11.99 12.68
C ASN A 146 2.43 10.78 12.97
N ARG A 147 1.26 11.01 13.62
CA ARG A 147 0.26 9.97 13.90
C ARG A 147 -0.67 9.76 12.71
N TYR A 148 -1.62 8.86 12.86
CA TYR A 148 -2.74 8.73 11.92
C TYR A 148 -3.57 10.01 11.89
N GLU A 149 -4.01 10.40 10.71
CA GLU A 149 -4.87 11.56 10.53
C GLU A 149 -6.28 11.32 11.09
N SER A 150 -6.75 10.07 10.99
CA SER A 150 -8.07 9.65 11.46
C SER A 150 -8.07 8.22 11.97
N CYS A 151 -9.08 7.86 12.77
CA CYS A 151 -9.32 6.48 13.15
C CYS A 151 -9.65 5.58 11.95
N LEU A 152 -10.13 6.15 10.85
CA LEU A 152 -10.40 5.39 9.63
C LEU A 152 -9.10 4.93 8.96
N GLU A 153 -8.09 5.80 8.90
CA GLU A 153 -6.77 5.45 8.39
C GLU A 153 -6.11 4.37 9.24
N MET A 154 -6.18 4.50 10.56
CA MET A 154 -5.70 3.46 11.49
C MET A 154 -6.42 2.13 11.29
N LEU A 155 -7.74 2.15 11.07
CA LEU A 155 -8.52 0.95 10.83
C LEU A 155 -8.12 0.25 9.54
N TYR A 156 -7.89 1.02 8.48
CA TYR A 156 -7.40 0.48 7.21
C TYR A 156 -6.08 -0.29 7.41
N ASP A 157 -5.14 0.29 8.14
CA ASP A 157 -3.88 -0.38 8.46
C ASP A 157 -4.08 -1.62 9.35
N LEU A 158 -5.10 -1.63 10.24
CA LEU A 158 -5.48 -2.82 11.02
C LEU A 158 -6.09 -3.93 10.16
N GLU A 159 -6.91 -3.59 9.17
CA GLU A 159 -7.49 -4.57 8.23
C GLU A 159 -6.42 -5.20 7.33
N TYR A 160 -5.41 -4.42 6.93
CA TYR A 160 -4.30 -4.86 6.08
C TYR A 160 -2.98 -5.01 6.86
N ILE A 161 -3.08 -5.39 8.12
CA ILE A 161 -1.97 -5.41 9.10
C ILE A 161 -0.75 -6.21 8.63
N GLU A 162 -0.95 -7.31 7.92
CA GLU A 162 0.13 -8.14 7.38
C GLU A 162 0.96 -7.40 6.33
N GLU A 163 0.35 -6.50 5.57
CA GLU A 163 0.99 -5.77 4.48
C GLU A 163 1.94 -4.67 4.97
N LEU A 164 1.78 -4.24 6.23
CA LEU A 164 2.64 -3.24 6.85
C LEU A 164 4.03 -3.78 7.16
N SER A 165 4.16 -5.08 7.43
CA SER A 165 5.42 -5.67 7.86
C SER A 165 6.52 -5.55 6.79
N LEU A 166 7.76 -5.29 7.20
CA LEU A 166 8.92 -5.23 6.31
C LEU A 166 9.13 -6.52 5.49
N PRO A 167 9.00 -7.73 6.07
CA PRO A 167 9.08 -8.98 5.32
C PRO A 167 8.04 -9.08 4.20
N TYR A 168 6.80 -8.69 4.46
CA TYR A 168 5.74 -8.69 3.45
C TYR A 168 6.05 -7.69 2.32
N ARG A 169 6.41 -6.45 2.65
CA ARG A 169 6.80 -5.42 1.67
C ARG A 169 7.98 -5.85 0.82
N LYS A 170 8.99 -6.50 1.41
CA LYS A 170 10.13 -7.07 0.67
C LYS A 170 9.70 -8.17 -0.30
N LYS A 171 8.80 -9.08 0.14
CA LYS A 171 8.25 -10.15 -0.70
C LYS A 171 7.45 -9.58 -1.87
N LEU A 172 6.61 -8.57 -1.63
CA LEU A 172 5.82 -7.90 -2.66
C LEU A 172 6.73 -7.18 -3.68
N ARG A 173 7.74 -6.43 -3.21
CA ARG A 173 8.72 -5.77 -4.08
C ARG A 173 9.46 -6.75 -4.97
N ASN A 174 9.88 -7.90 -4.44
CA ASN A 174 10.56 -8.93 -5.22
C ASN A 174 9.65 -9.55 -6.28
N LYS A 175 8.34 -9.75 -5.98
CA LYS A 175 7.35 -10.20 -6.96
C LYS A 175 7.16 -9.16 -8.09
N LEU A 176 7.05 -7.88 -7.74
CA LEU A 176 6.89 -6.79 -8.71
C LEU A 176 8.12 -6.66 -9.62
N LEU A 177 9.34 -6.78 -9.05
CA LEU A 177 10.58 -6.80 -9.83
C LEU A 177 10.62 -8.00 -10.80
N GLY A 178 10.26 -9.19 -10.34
CA GLY A 178 10.17 -10.39 -11.19
C GLY A 178 9.18 -10.20 -12.35
N PHE A 179 8.01 -9.64 -12.08
CA PHE A 179 7.01 -9.34 -13.11
C PHE A 179 7.52 -8.28 -14.10
N GLY A 180 8.17 -7.22 -13.61
CA GLY A 180 8.78 -6.19 -14.45
C GLY A 180 9.84 -6.75 -15.40
N VAL A 181 10.71 -7.63 -14.90
CA VAL A 181 11.72 -8.30 -15.72
C VAL A 181 11.08 -9.19 -16.80
N SER A 182 10.06 -9.97 -16.42
CA SER A 182 9.33 -10.83 -17.38
C SER A 182 8.67 -10.01 -18.49
N ALA A 183 8.04 -8.90 -18.15
CA ALA A 183 7.42 -7.99 -19.12
C ALA A 183 8.46 -7.37 -20.06
N ALA A 184 9.61 -6.94 -19.53
CA ALA A 184 10.71 -6.39 -20.34
C ALA A 184 11.26 -7.42 -21.33
N VAL A 185 11.45 -8.67 -20.89
CA VAL A 185 11.88 -9.78 -21.78
C VAL A 185 10.86 -10.03 -22.88
N ALA A 186 9.56 -10.05 -22.56
CA ALA A 186 8.52 -10.24 -23.55
C ALA A 186 8.51 -9.14 -24.62
N VAL A 187 8.70 -7.88 -24.22
CA VAL A 187 8.79 -6.74 -25.16
C VAL A 187 10.03 -6.85 -26.04
N LEU A 188 11.18 -7.24 -25.48
CA LEU A 188 12.42 -7.44 -26.25
C LEU A 188 12.26 -8.57 -27.27
N CYS A 189 11.72 -9.72 -26.87
CA CYS A 189 11.46 -10.84 -27.78
C CYS A 189 10.49 -10.45 -28.90
N GLY A 190 9.42 -9.73 -28.58
CA GLY A 190 8.47 -9.20 -29.56
C GLY A 190 9.13 -8.23 -30.53
N GLY A 191 9.97 -7.32 -30.04
CA GLY A 191 10.73 -6.37 -30.86
C GLY A 191 11.70 -7.08 -31.82
N ILE A 192 12.43 -8.09 -31.35
CA ILE A 192 13.33 -8.90 -32.18
C ILE A 192 12.53 -9.65 -33.26
N SER A 193 11.41 -10.28 -32.93
CA SER A 193 10.55 -10.97 -33.88
C SER A 193 10.03 -10.03 -34.94
N LEU A 194 9.56 -8.84 -34.57
CA LEU A 194 9.10 -7.83 -35.54
C LEU A 194 10.24 -7.34 -36.45
N GLY A 195 11.43 -7.15 -35.88
CA GLY A 195 12.62 -6.77 -36.63
C GLY A 195 13.05 -7.81 -37.65
N CYS A 196 13.03 -9.09 -37.30
CA CYS A 196 13.30 -10.20 -38.21
C CYS A 196 12.29 -10.23 -39.36
N MET A 197 11.00 -10.10 -39.08
CA MET A 197 9.95 -10.07 -40.10
C MET A 197 10.11 -8.88 -41.07
N MET A 198 10.49 -7.70 -40.56
CA MET A 198 10.76 -6.52 -41.42
C MET A 198 12.00 -6.70 -42.28
N MET A 199 13.05 -7.36 -41.77
CA MET A 199 14.23 -7.69 -42.55
C MET A 199 13.93 -8.70 -43.67
N GLU A 200 13.16 -9.73 -43.38
CA GLU A 200 12.73 -10.73 -44.37
C GLU A 200 11.96 -10.09 -45.53
N ASN A 201 10.93 -9.27 -45.22
CA ASN A 201 10.18 -8.53 -46.23
C ASN A 201 11.07 -7.59 -47.06
N LYS A 202 12.05 -6.93 -46.46
CA LYS A 202 12.95 -6.03 -47.18
C LYS A 202 13.89 -6.83 -48.12
N THR A 203 14.32 -8.00 -47.72
CA THR A 203 15.20 -8.87 -48.52
C THR A 203 14.44 -9.45 -49.73
N GLU A 204 13.19 -9.88 -49.52
CA GLU A 204 12.33 -10.38 -50.62
C GLU A 204 12.04 -9.26 -51.62
N GLN A 205 11.68 -8.06 -51.15
CA GLN A 205 11.44 -6.91 -51.99
C GLN A 205 12.68 -6.56 -52.84
N SER A 206 13.86 -6.51 -52.21
CA SER A 206 15.13 -6.23 -52.90
C SER A 206 15.49 -7.30 -53.94
N GLY A 207 15.20 -8.56 -53.66
CA GLY A 207 15.37 -9.67 -54.60
C GLY A 207 14.43 -9.58 -55.80
N TYR A 208 13.14 -9.28 -55.53
CA TYR A 208 12.15 -9.07 -56.58
C TYR A 208 12.56 -7.95 -57.54
N ASP A 209 12.86 -6.76 -57.02
CA ASP A 209 13.21 -5.57 -57.78
C ASP A 209 14.48 -5.82 -58.64
N TYR A 210 15.46 -6.56 -58.10
CA TYR A 210 16.65 -6.97 -58.86
C TYR A 210 16.31 -7.85 -60.07
N TYR A 211 15.47 -8.85 -59.91
CA TYR A 211 15.10 -9.73 -60.99
C TYR A 211 14.20 -9.07 -62.04
N VAL A 212 13.34 -8.12 -61.64
CA VAL A 212 12.56 -7.30 -62.59
C VAL A 212 13.49 -6.41 -63.43
N ASP A 213 14.43 -5.71 -62.81
CA ASP A 213 15.42 -4.85 -63.49
C ASP A 213 16.30 -5.67 -64.47
N GLN A 214 16.71 -6.87 -64.10
CA GLN A 214 17.45 -7.76 -64.97
C GLN A 214 16.61 -8.26 -66.16
N ALA A 215 15.34 -8.54 -65.93
CA ALA A 215 14.42 -8.96 -67.00
C ALA A 215 14.19 -7.82 -68.02
N GLU A 216 14.03 -6.56 -67.55
CA GLU A 216 13.89 -5.39 -68.42
C GLU A 216 15.12 -5.14 -69.32
N LYS A 217 16.33 -5.40 -68.77
CA LYS A 217 17.61 -5.19 -69.45
C LYS A 217 18.04 -6.38 -70.38
N SER A 218 17.29 -7.44 -70.38
CA SER A 218 17.60 -8.69 -71.11
C SER A 218 16.60 -8.93 -72.26
N ASP A 219 17.03 -9.73 -73.27
CA ASP A 219 16.19 -10.14 -74.38
C ASP A 219 16.05 -11.67 -74.49
N GLY A 220 15.00 -12.12 -75.16
CA GLY A 220 14.75 -13.49 -75.44
C GLY A 220 14.63 -14.44 -74.27
N THR A 221 15.31 -15.58 -74.25
CA THR A 221 15.20 -16.59 -73.18
C THR A 221 15.73 -16.10 -71.82
N ALA A 222 16.68 -15.16 -71.82
CA ALA A 222 17.21 -14.61 -70.59
C ALA A 222 16.15 -13.75 -69.86
N LYS A 223 15.41 -12.93 -70.58
CA LYS A 223 14.31 -12.12 -70.09
C LYS A 223 13.26 -12.97 -69.38
N VAL A 224 12.79 -14.04 -70.05
CA VAL A 224 11.82 -14.98 -69.50
C VAL A 224 12.32 -15.66 -68.23
N ASN A 225 13.60 -16.03 -68.18
CA ASN A 225 14.16 -16.65 -66.95
C ASN A 225 14.24 -15.70 -65.75
N TYR A 226 14.59 -14.42 -65.95
CA TYR A 226 14.59 -13.44 -64.88
C TYR A 226 13.16 -13.11 -64.42
N ALA A 227 12.21 -12.93 -65.33
CA ALA A 227 10.81 -12.70 -64.98
C ALA A 227 10.24 -13.88 -64.19
N LYS A 228 10.52 -15.13 -64.54
CA LYS A 228 10.11 -16.32 -63.75
C LYS A 228 10.70 -16.31 -62.33
N LYS A 229 11.94 -15.85 -62.17
CA LYS A 229 12.55 -15.74 -60.83
C LYS A 229 11.89 -14.63 -59.97
N ALA A 230 11.53 -13.50 -60.58
CA ALA A 230 10.78 -12.45 -59.89
C ALA A 230 9.39 -12.95 -59.46
N VAL A 231 8.65 -13.61 -60.34
CA VAL A 231 7.33 -14.21 -60.03
C VAL A 231 7.44 -15.26 -58.93
N ALA A 232 8.53 -16.03 -58.86
CA ALA A 232 8.74 -17.01 -57.78
C ALA A 232 8.95 -16.38 -56.40
N ILE A 233 9.44 -15.15 -56.34
CA ILE A 233 9.61 -14.40 -55.07
C ILE A 233 8.27 -13.79 -54.63
N ASP A 234 7.57 -13.10 -55.54
CA ASP A 234 6.26 -12.49 -55.21
C ASP A 234 5.28 -12.72 -56.41
N PRO A 235 4.46 -13.76 -56.33
CA PRO A 235 3.49 -14.07 -57.39
C PRO A 235 2.34 -13.07 -57.51
N GLY A 236 2.16 -12.22 -56.50
CA GLY A 236 1.05 -11.25 -56.44
C GLY A 236 1.32 -9.94 -57.17
N LYS A 237 2.58 -9.68 -57.56
CA LYS A 237 2.96 -8.44 -58.25
C LYS A 237 2.84 -8.56 -59.78
N GLU A 238 2.10 -7.64 -60.37
CA GLU A 238 1.83 -7.61 -61.80
C GLU A 238 3.05 -7.26 -62.64
N GLU A 239 3.99 -6.47 -62.13
CA GLU A 239 5.16 -5.98 -62.88
C GLU A 239 6.00 -7.08 -63.50
N ALA A 240 6.24 -8.18 -62.77
CA ALA A 240 7.00 -9.33 -63.31
C ALA A 240 6.28 -10.05 -64.47
N TYR A 241 4.94 -10.01 -64.50
CA TYR A 241 4.14 -10.56 -65.61
C TYR A 241 4.09 -9.64 -66.82
N LEU A 242 4.23 -8.32 -66.64
CA LEU A 242 4.26 -7.36 -67.74
C LEU A 242 5.58 -7.39 -68.51
N VAL A 243 6.67 -7.83 -67.87
CA VAL A 243 7.99 -7.98 -68.45
C VAL A 243 8.16 -9.36 -69.10
N TYR A 244 7.26 -10.30 -68.82
CA TYR A 244 7.27 -11.66 -69.35
C TYR A 244 6.86 -11.71 -70.84
#